data_20bf54de190717a9448b67257745ed57
#
_entry.id   20bf54de190717a9448b67257745ed57
#
_cell.length_a   1.000
_cell.length_b   1.000
_cell.length_c   1.000
_cell.angle_alpha   90.00
_cell.angle_beta   90.00
_cell.angle_gamma   90.00
#
_symmetry.space_group_name_H-M   'P 1'
#
loop_
_entity.id
_entity.type
_entity.pdbx_description
1 polymer ?
#
loop_
_entity_poly.entity_id
_entity_poly.type
_entity_poly.pdbx_seq_one_letter_code
_entity_poly.pdbx_strand_id
1 'polypeptide(L)'
;MSPNDSGALPHYNLSKADILYECPVEGGITRSMAVIKDWEGLDRIGNVRSCRDYFVYWALEADSIYVHFGGPFYINDIIEREGTDNITGCNYGETHHDGLYANAFYRTKDRKAPQNAYASADGINEAIDKLGYSKTYRDQYYQGAHYKFAPSSTPNTLESYSDAIDAK
;
A
#
# COMPACT_ATOMS: atom_id res chain seq x y z
N MET A 1 6.94 -1.56 0.57
CA MET A 1 8.26 -1.16 1.12
C MET A 1 8.96 -2.39 1.67
N SER A 2 10.28 -2.39 1.87
CA SER A 2 11.05 -3.57 2.33
C SER A 2 12.00 -3.17 3.45
N PRO A 3 11.56 -3.20 4.72
CA PRO A 3 12.31 -2.61 5.83
C PRO A 3 13.63 -3.31 6.16
N ASN A 4 13.77 -4.60 5.89
CA ASN A 4 15.02 -5.33 6.15
C ASN A 4 15.95 -5.44 4.92
N ASP A 5 15.66 -4.72 3.84
CA ASP A 5 16.57 -4.56 2.71
C ASP A 5 17.35 -3.24 2.87
N SER A 6 18.65 -3.32 3.11
CA SER A 6 19.50 -2.14 3.36
C SER A 6 19.49 -1.12 2.22
N GLY A 7 19.22 -1.56 0.98
CA GLY A 7 19.07 -0.68 -0.18
C GLY A 7 17.73 0.07 -0.23
N ALA A 8 16.76 -0.35 0.57
CA ALA A 8 15.43 0.22 0.58
C ALA A 8 15.26 1.40 1.56
N LEU A 9 16.14 1.53 2.53
CA LEU A 9 16.07 2.57 3.56
C LEU A 9 16.81 3.86 3.17
N PRO A 10 16.33 5.03 3.69
CA PRO A 10 15.09 5.26 4.41
C PRO A 10 13.85 5.17 3.50
N HIS A 11 12.71 4.78 4.07
CA HIS A 11 11.41 4.96 3.42
C HIS A 11 10.95 6.40 3.54
N TYR A 12 10.22 6.88 2.51
CA TYR A 12 9.71 8.25 2.50
C TYR A 12 8.21 8.25 2.80
N ASN A 13 7.81 9.08 3.76
CA ASN A 13 6.44 9.27 4.22
C ASN A 13 5.74 8.02 4.80
N LEU A 14 6.49 6.98 5.16
CA LEU A 14 5.94 5.83 5.89
C LEU A 14 5.38 6.23 7.25
N SER A 15 5.96 7.23 7.90
CA SER A 15 5.48 7.79 9.18
C SER A 15 4.13 8.52 9.10
N LYS A 16 3.59 8.69 7.90
CA LYS A 16 2.26 9.25 7.65
C LYS A 16 1.17 8.18 7.56
N ALA A 17 1.55 6.91 7.69
CA ALA A 17 0.59 5.81 7.70
C ALA A 17 -0.29 5.84 8.95
N ASP A 18 -1.60 5.71 8.75
CA ASP A 18 -2.58 5.48 9.80
C ASP A 18 -2.52 4.03 10.28
N ILE A 19 -2.27 3.11 9.33
CA ILE A 19 -2.09 1.68 9.59
C ILE A 19 -0.88 1.19 8.80
N LEU A 20 -0.06 0.38 9.44
CA LEU A 20 1.10 -0.26 8.83
C LEU A 20 1.00 -1.77 8.98
N TYR A 21 0.87 -2.48 7.87
CA TYR A 21 1.01 -3.92 7.81
C TYR A 21 2.43 -4.28 7.42
N GLU A 22 2.99 -5.27 8.07
CA GLU A 22 4.30 -5.83 7.71
C GLU A 22 4.22 -7.35 7.67
N CYS A 23 4.72 -7.96 6.60
CA CYS A 23 4.77 -9.41 6.47
C CYS A 23 5.98 -9.87 5.65
N PRO A 24 6.39 -11.13 5.79
CA PRO A 24 7.40 -11.74 4.95
C PRO A 24 6.97 -11.80 3.48
N VAL A 25 7.93 -11.62 2.59
CA VAL A 25 7.83 -11.90 1.16
C VAL A 25 8.97 -12.82 0.75
N GLU A 26 9.11 -13.08 -0.55
CA GLU A 26 10.15 -13.96 -1.08
C GLU A 26 11.56 -13.48 -0.69
N GLY A 27 12.51 -14.42 -0.64
CA GLY A 27 13.93 -14.13 -0.40
C GLY A 27 14.27 -13.73 1.03
N GLY A 28 13.39 -14.02 2.00
CA GLY A 28 13.64 -13.71 3.42
C GLY A 28 13.56 -12.22 3.76
N ILE A 29 12.97 -11.41 2.89
CA ILE A 29 12.74 -9.99 3.16
C ILE A 29 11.31 -9.77 3.64
N THR A 30 11.09 -8.69 4.39
CA THR A 30 9.77 -8.21 4.74
C THR A 30 9.31 -7.10 3.79
N ARG A 31 8.01 -6.92 3.69
CA ARG A 31 7.38 -5.82 2.96
C ARG A 31 6.28 -5.22 3.78
N SER A 32 6.21 -3.89 3.74
CA SER A 32 5.16 -3.15 4.43
C SER A 32 4.13 -2.62 3.44
N MET A 33 2.86 -2.63 3.84
CA MET A 33 1.78 -1.88 3.21
C MET A 33 1.35 -0.78 4.17
N ALA A 34 1.38 0.46 3.71
CA ALA A 34 0.95 1.62 4.47
C ALA A 34 -0.44 2.05 3.98
N VAL A 35 -1.40 2.15 4.89
CA VAL A 35 -2.67 2.80 4.65
C VAL A 35 -2.53 4.25 5.08
N ILE A 36 -2.71 5.18 4.16
CA ILE A 36 -2.52 6.62 4.38
C ILE A 36 -3.80 7.32 3.96
N LYS A 37 -4.47 7.97 4.91
CA LYS A 37 -5.68 8.73 4.65
C LYS A 37 -5.37 10.10 4.07
N ASP A 38 -4.44 10.81 4.68
CA ASP A 38 -4.10 12.19 4.33
C ASP A 38 -2.80 12.20 3.49
N TRP A 39 -2.90 11.79 2.21
CA TRP A 39 -1.73 11.70 1.32
C TRP A 39 -1.49 12.97 0.50
N GLU A 40 -2.43 13.90 0.47
CA GLU A 40 -2.32 15.16 -0.26
C GLU A 40 -1.07 15.94 0.17
N GLY A 41 -0.34 16.46 -0.81
CA GLY A 41 0.90 17.19 -0.56
C GLY A 41 2.13 16.31 -0.29
N LEU A 42 2.02 14.99 -0.35
CA LEU A 42 3.16 14.09 -0.25
C LEU A 42 3.80 13.89 -1.64
N ASP A 43 4.91 14.54 -1.88
CA ASP A 43 5.62 14.52 -3.17
C ASP A 43 6.51 13.28 -3.39
N ARG A 44 6.82 12.52 -2.32
CA ARG A 44 7.66 11.32 -2.38
C ARG A 44 7.14 10.23 -1.43
N ILE A 45 6.36 9.29 -1.95
CA ILE A 45 5.81 8.17 -1.20
C ILE A 45 6.52 6.88 -1.62
N GLY A 46 7.08 6.15 -0.71
CA GLY A 46 7.72 4.86 -1.01
C GLY A 46 9.09 4.66 -0.32
N ASN A 47 9.86 3.75 -0.87
CA ASN A 47 9.87 3.16 -2.22
C ASN A 47 8.65 2.25 -2.44
N VAL A 48 7.98 2.43 -3.57
CA VAL A 48 6.85 1.60 -3.96
C VAL A 48 7.36 0.30 -4.60
N ARG A 49 6.72 -0.82 -4.26
CA ARG A 49 7.15 -2.16 -4.68
C ARG A 49 5.99 -2.97 -5.25
N SER A 50 6.34 -4.15 -5.73
CA SER A 50 5.41 -5.06 -6.38
C SER A 50 4.30 -5.54 -5.44
N CYS A 51 3.11 -5.67 -5.99
CA CYS A 51 1.93 -6.24 -5.36
C CYS A 51 2.15 -7.70 -4.92
N ARG A 52 1.36 -8.14 -3.93
CA ARG A 52 1.13 -9.54 -3.56
C ARG A 52 -0.35 -9.72 -3.23
N ASP A 53 -0.85 -10.93 -3.34
CA ASP A 53 -2.25 -11.27 -3.15
C ASP A 53 -2.80 -10.88 -1.77
N TYR A 54 -2.09 -11.18 -0.71
CA TYR A 54 -2.51 -10.80 0.65
C TYR A 54 -2.60 -9.28 0.85
N PHE A 55 -1.79 -8.47 0.15
CA PHE A 55 -1.92 -7.01 0.18
C PHE A 55 -3.17 -6.52 -0.55
N VAL A 56 -3.62 -7.23 -1.59
CA VAL A 56 -4.90 -6.93 -2.26
C VAL A 56 -6.05 -7.09 -1.26
N TYR A 57 -6.08 -8.19 -0.51
CA TYR A 57 -7.12 -8.43 0.49
C TYR A 57 -7.11 -7.39 1.61
N TRP A 58 -5.93 -6.96 2.08
CA TRP A 58 -5.84 -5.90 3.09
C TRP A 58 -6.24 -4.52 2.54
N ALA A 59 -6.00 -4.26 1.26
CA ALA A 59 -6.49 -3.04 0.62
C ALA A 59 -8.01 -3.02 0.54
N LEU A 60 -8.62 -4.18 0.22
CA LEU A 60 -10.07 -4.35 0.21
C LEU A 60 -10.69 -4.20 1.61
N GLU A 61 -10.03 -4.71 2.65
CA GLU A 61 -10.48 -4.57 4.03
C GLU A 61 -10.66 -3.09 4.42
N ALA A 62 -9.78 -2.23 3.93
CA ALA A 62 -9.83 -0.80 4.16
C ALA A 62 -10.60 -0.02 3.06
N ASP A 63 -11.17 -0.71 2.06
CA ASP A 63 -11.75 -0.12 0.84
C ASP A 63 -10.81 0.94 0.21
N SER A 64 -9.53 0.61 0.17
CA SER A 64 -8.46 1.52 -0.24
C SER A 64 -8.11 1.36 -1.71
N ILE A 65 -7.69 2.45 -2.35
CA ILE A 65 -7.01 2.40 -3.65
C ILE A 65 -5.60 1.85 -3.44
N TYR A 66 -5.31 0.70 -4.06
CA TYR A 66 -4.04 0.01 -3.87
C TYR A 66 -2.94 0.53 -4.83
N VAL A 67 -1.98 1.27 -4.30
CA VAL A 67 -0.86 1.84 -5.08
C VAL A 67 0.36 0.92 -5.01
N HIS A 68 0.81 0.41 -6.16
CA HIS A 68 1.92 -0.54 -6.23
C HIS A 68 2.72 -0.41 -7.53
N PHE A 69 3.88 -1.04 -7.62
CA PHE A 69 4.72 -0.99 -8.80
C PHE A 69 5.03 -2.40 -9.31
N GLY A 70 4.18 -2.89 -10.20
CA GLY A 70 4.26 -4.24 -10.71
C GLY A 70 3.81 -5.32 -9.71
N GLY A 71 4.01 -6.57 -10.07
CA GLY A 71 3.64 -7.76 -9.28
C GLY A 71 3.97 -9.06 -9.98
N PRO A 72 3.57 -10.21 -9.42
CA PRO A 72 3.63 -11.48 -10.11
C PRO A 72 2.57 -11.57 -11.22
N PHE A 73 2.78 -12.44 -12.21
CA PHE A 73 1.93 -12.55 -13.40
C PHE A 73 0.45 -12.87 -13.09
N TYR A 74 0.18 -13.57 -11.98
CA TYR A 74 -1.18 -13.98 -11.58
C TYR A 74 -1.97 -12.91 -10.82
N ILE A 75 -1.33 -11.78 -10.50
CA ILE A 75 -1.96 -10.80 -9.59
C ILE A 75 -3.15 -10.07 -10.22
N ASN A 76 -3.18 -9.95 -11.54
CA ASN A 76 -4.30 -9.33 -12.24
C ASN A 76 -5.60 -10.06 -12.04
N ASP A 77 -5.57 -11.37 -12.22
CA ASP A 77 -6.77 -12.20 -12.06
C ASP A 77 -7.36 -12.02 -10.66
N ILE A 78 -6.51 -11.77 -9.65
CA ILE A 78 -6.95 -11.50 -8.28
C ILE A 78 -7.54 -10.09 -8.18
N ILE A 79 -6.85 -9.08 -8.66
CA ILE A 79 -7.31 -7.68 -8.62
C ILE A 79 -8.65 -7.53 -9.34
N GLU A 80 -8.79 -8.09 -10.54
CA GLU A 80 -10.03 -8.04 -11.32
C GLU A 80 -11.16 -8.82 -10.63
N ARG A 81 -10.89 -10.03 -10.19
CA ARG A 81 -11.88 -10.88 -9.52
C ARG A 81 -12.44 -10.23 -8.26
N GLU A 82 -11.59 -9.62 -7.46
CA GLU A 82 -11.98 -8.97 -6.20
C GLU A 82 -12.47 -7.53 -6.40
N GLY A 83 -12.36 -6.97 -7.61
CA GLY A 83 -12.79 -5.61 -7.91
C GLY A 83 -12.03 -4.54 -7.13
N THR A 84 -10.71 -4.74 -6.98
CA THR A 84 -9.86 -3.82 -6.22
C THR A 84 -9.46 -2.64 -7.06
N ASP A 85 -9.80 -1.42 -6.62
CA ASP A 85 -9.27 -0.20 -7.21
C ASP A 85 -7.75 -0.16 -7.01
N ASN A 86 -6.98 -0.08 -8.10
CA ASN A 86 -5.53 -0.11 -8.01
C ASN A 86 -4.85 0.85 -8.99
N ILE A 87 -3.67 1.33 -8.62
CA ILE A 87 -2.80 2.15 -9.46
C ILE A 87 -1.45 1.46 -9.54
N THR A 88 -1.06 1.03 -10.74
CA THR A 88 0.23 0.37 -10.97
C THR A 88 1.13 1.17 -11.91
N GLY A 89 2.43 1.14 -11.61
CA GLY A 89 3.45 1.84 -12.42
C GLY A 89 3.96 1.06 -13.62
N CYS A 90 3.61 -0.22 -13.76
CA CYS A 90 4.03 -1.04 -14.89
C CYS A 90 3.11 -2.25 -15.09
N ASN A 91 3.10 -2.75 -16.31
CA ASN A 91 2.44 -4.00 -16.67
C ASN A 91 3.19 -5.22 -16.07
N TYR A 92 2.48 -6.35 -15.98
CA TYR A 92 3.02 -7.64 -15.59
C TYR A 92 3.13 -8.52 -16.84
N GLY A 93 4.35 -8.68 -17.36
CA GLY A 93 4.56 -9.39 -18.59
C GLY A 93 3.79 -8.76 -19.75
N GLU A 94 3.04 -9.57 -20.49
CA GLU A 94 2.25 -9.15 -21.67
C GLU A 94 0.81 -8.70 -21.32
N THR A 95 0.43 -8.77 -20.04
CA THR A 95 -0.96 -8.51 -19.63
C THR A 95 -1.18 -7.01 -19.42
N HIS A 96 -2.24 -6.48 -20.01
CA HIS A 96 -2.72 -5.11 -19.77
C HIS A 96 -3.44 -5.02 -18.41
N HIS A 97 -3.25 -3.91 -17.70
CA HIS A 97 -3.88 -3.67 -16.42
C HIS A 97 -4.76 -2.44 -16.45
N ASP A 98 -5.99 -2.56 -15.99
CA ASP A 98 -6.91 -1.43 -15.89
C ASP A 98 -6.41 -0.33 -14.94
N GLY A 99 -5.63 -0.69 -13.91
CA GLY A 99 -4.98 0.25 -13.01
C GLY A 99 -3.66 0.84 -13.48
N LEU A 100 -3.24 0.59 -14.74
CA LEU A 100 -1.96 1.10 -15.23
C LEU A 100 -1.99 2.63 -15.41
N TYR A 101 -1.23 3.31 -14.56
CA TYR A 101 -0.98 4.74 -14.65
C TYR A 101 0.46 5.09 -14.30
N ALA A 102 1.35 4.96 -15.26
CA ALA A 102 2.79 5.12 -15.06
C ALA A 102 3.18 6.53 -14.56
N ASN A 103 2.41 7.56 -14.93
CA ASN A 103 2.68 8.95 -14.54
C ASN A 103 2.48 9.21 -13.04
N ALA A 104 1.80 8.33 -12.30
CA ALA A 104 1.73 8.41 -10.84
C ALA A 104 3.10 8.16 -10.18
N PHE A 105 4.05 7.61 -10.93
CA PHE A 105 5.32 7.15 -10.41
C PHE A 105 6.50 7.82 -11.10
N TYR A 106 7.61 7.87 -10.36
CA TYR A 106 8.89 8.32 -10.87
C TYR A 106 10.05 7.54 -10.25
N ARG A 107 11.21 7.58 -10.90
CA ARG A 107 12.42 6.96 -10.38
C ARG A 107 13.45 8.01 -10.05
N THR A 108 14.08 7.86 -8.89
CA THR A 108 15.17 8.73 -8.45
C THR A 108 16.53 8.18 -8.85
N LYS A 109 17.55 9.05 -8.84
CA LYS A 109 18.94 8.69 -9.15
C LYS A 109 19.79 8.45 -7.89
N ASP A 110 19.27 8.77 -6.72
CA ASP A 110 19.92 8.60 -5.42
C ASP A 110 20.02 7.14 -4.97
N ARG A 111 19.31 6.24 -5.66
CA ARG A 111 19.30 4.80 -5.40
C ARG A 111 19.28 3.99 -6.69
N LYS A 112 19.66 2.72 -6.56
CA LYS A 112 19.56 1.76 -7.66
C LYS A 112 18.16 1.12 -7.71
N ALA A 113 17.77 0.75 -8.92
CA ALA A 113 16.58 -0.10 -9.08
C ALA A 113 16.81 -1.45 -8.35
N PRO A 114 15.75 -2.02 -7.78
CA PRO A 114 14.35 -1.64 -7.79
C PRO A 114 13.92 -0.71 -6.64
N GLN A 115 14.85 -0.22 -5.80
CA GLN A 115 14.55 0.56 -4.58
C GLN A 115 14.32 2.06 -4.83
N ASN A 116 14.26 2.49 -6.08
CA ASN A 116 14.20 3.90 -6.49
C ASN A 116 12.88 4.34 -7.13
N ALA A 117 11.82 3.54 -7.02
CA ALA A 117 10.49 3.89 -7.52
C ALA A 117 9.65 4.53 -6.40
N TYR A 118 9.06 5.68 -6.69
CA TYR A 118 8.23 6.45 -5.76
C TYR A 118 6.95 6.90 -6.46
N ALA A 119 5.91 7.14 -5.68
CA ALA A 119 4.69 7.81 -6.13
C ALA A 119 4.63 9.23 -5.55
N SER A 120 3.86 10.10 -6.19
CA SER A 120 3.54 11.44 -5.70
C SER A 120 2.04 11.58 -5.51
N ALA A 121 1.63 12.46 -4.58
CA ALA A 121 0.22 12.76 -4.35
C ALA A 121 -0.46 13.27 -5.63
N ASP A 122 0.19 14.18 -6.36
CA ASP A 122 -0.35 14.72 -7.60
C ASP A 122 -0.56 13.62 -8.65
N GLY A 123 0.42 12.73 -8.80
CA GLY A 123 0.32 11.61 -9.72
C GLY A 123 -0.76 10.59 -9.33
N ILE A 124 -0.92 10.32 -8.03
CA ILE A 124 -2.00 9.48 -7.52
C ILE A 124 -3.36 10.13 -7.78
N ASN A 125 -3.52 11.43 -7.50
CA ASN A 125 -4.77 12.15 -7.74
C ASN A 125 -5.14 12.16 -9.23
N GLU A 126 -4.17 12.41 -10.11
CA GLU A 126 -4.40 12.35 -11.55
C GLU A 126 -4.83 10.94 -12.00
N ALA A 127 -4.22 9.89 -11.45
CA ALA A 127 -4.60 8.51 -11.72
C ALA A 127 -6.03 8.21 -11.26
N ILE A 128 -6.41 8.64 -10.05
CA ILE A 128 -7.76 8.48 -9.51
C ILE A 128 -8.80 9.10 -10.44
N ASP A 129 -8.56 10.35 -10.87
CA ASP A 129 -9.46 11.06 -11.78
C ASP A 129 -9.57 10.36 -13.15
N LYS A 130 -8.46 9.86 -13.69
CA LYS A 130 -8.42 9.18 -15.00
C LYS A 130 -9.05 7.78 -14.98
N LEU A 131 -8.87 7.06 -13.88
CA LEU A 131 -9.40 5.70 -13.71
C LEU A 131 -10.83 5.72 -13.15
N GLY A 132 -11.32 6.87 -12.69
CA GLY A 132 -12.69 7.04 -12.19
C GLY A 132 -12.90 6.44 -10.80
N TYR A 133 -11.85 6.35 -9.97
CA TYR A 133 -11.95 5.79 -8.63
C TYR A 133 -12.56 6.76 -7.63
N SER A 134 -13.23 6.22 -6.62
CA SER A 134 -13.79 6.99 -5.51
C SER A 134 -12.72 7.27 -4.45
N LYS A 135 -12.72 8.48 -3.88
CA LYS A 135 -11.91 8.86 -2.70
C LYS A 135 -12.64 8.63 -1.38
N THR A 136 -13.86 8.10 -1.44
CA THR A 136 -14.69 7.85 -0.26
C THR A 136 -15.07 6.38 -0.22
N TYR A 137 -15.32 5.88 0.99
CA TYR A 137 -15.83 4.53 1.17
C TYR A 137 -17.04 4.26 0.28
N ARG A 138 -17.07 3.07 -0.32
CA ARG A 138 -18.25 2.57 -1.01
C ARG A 138 -19.26 2.11 0.05
N ASP A 139 -20.49 2.62 0.01
CA ASP A 139 -21.52 2.37 1.02
C ASP A 139 -21.72 0.88 1.31
N GLN A 140 -21.59 0.04 0.27
CA GLN A 140 -21.73 -1.41 0.38
C GLN A 140 -20.66 -2.09 1.25
N TYR A 141 -19.50 -1.45 1.44
CA TYR A 141 -18.39 -1.99 2.24
C TYR A 141 -18.27 -1.34 3.60
N TYR A 142 -18.91 -0.21 3.82
CA TYR A 142 -18.84 0.48 5.11
C TYR A 142 -19.73 -0.18 6.15
N GLN A 143 -19.11 -0.90 7.09
CA GLN A 143 -19.80 -1.55 8.22
C GLN A 143 -19.48 -0.90 9.57
N GLY A 144 -19.02 0.34 9.58
CA GLY A 144 -18.55 1.05 10.76
C GLY A 144 -17.03 1.05 10.91
N ALA A 145 -16.53 1.58 12.02
CA ALA A 145 -15.11 1.64 12.28
C ALA A 145 -14.50 0.24 12.44
N HIS A 146 -13.61 -0.14 11.55
CA HIS A 146 -12.94 -1.45 11.54
C HIS A 146 -11.96 -1.60 12.72
N TYR A 147 -11.25 -0.53 13.06
CA TYR A 147 -10.32 -0.50 14.18
C TYR A 147 -10.74 0.52 15.23
N LYS A 148 -10.47 0.19 16.50
CA LYS A 148 -10.57 1.14 17.62
C LYS A 148 -9.18 1.60 17.98
N PHE A 149 -8.89 2.85 17.69
CA PHE A 149 -7.62 3.46 18.09
C PHE A 149 -7.70 3.94 19.54
N ALA A 150 -6.65 3.70 20.31
CA ALA A 150 -6.54 4.30 21.63
C ALA A 150 -6.45 5.83 21.51
N PRO A 151 -7.05 6.60 22.45
CA PRO A 151 -6.84 8.04 22.49
C PRO A 151 -5.35 8.37 22.58
N SER A 152 -4.89 9.40 21.86
CA SER A 152 -3.49 9.82 21.85
C SER A 152 -2.92 10.16 23.24
N SER A 153 -3.80 10.47 24.21
CA SER A 153 -3.45 10.76 25.59
C SER A 153 -3.32 9.52 26.50
N THR A 154 -3.69 8.35 25.99
CA THR A 154 -3.66 7.11 26.78
C THR A 154 -2.53 6.22 26.27
N PRO A 155 -1.50 5.92 27.07
CA PRO A 155 -0.47 4.98 26.67
C PRO A 155 -1.09 3.62 26.33
N ASN A 156 -0.78 3.08 25.14
CA ASN A 156 -1.07 1.70 24.81
C ASN A 156 -0.05 0.81 25.53
N THR A 157 -0.39 0.26 26.68
CA THR A 157 0.46 -0.70 27.38
C THR A 157 0.04 -2.12 27.00
N LEU A 158 0.98 -2.93 26.55
CA LEU A 158 0.76 -4.35 26.23
C LEU A 158 0.33 -5.15 27.47
N GLU A 159 0.58 -4.64 28.66
CA GLU A 159 0.18 -5.25 29.93
C GLU A 159 -1.34 -5.46 30.07
N SER A 160 -2.14 -4.61 29.43
CA SER A 160 -3.60 -4.76 29.39
C SER A 160 -4.09 -5.83 28.39
N TYR A 161 -3.20 -6.43 27.62
CA TYR A 161 -3.48 -7.45 26.60
C TYR A 161 -2.74 -8.76 26.84
N SER A 162 -2.31 -9.01 28.09
CA SER A 162 -1.54 -10.21 28.46
C SER A 162 -2.22 -11.51 28.05
N ASP A 163 -3.55 -11.54 28.03
CA ASP A 163 -4.33 -12.73 27.64
C ASP A 163 -4.34 -12.99 26.12
N ALA A 164 -3.94 -12.01 25.30
CA ALA A 164 -3.89 -12.13 23.84
C ALA A 164 -2.52 -12.59 23.30
N ILE A 165 -1.49 -12.55 24.14
CA ILE A 165 -0.10 -12.84 23.74
C ILE A 165 0.24 -14.33 23.85
N ASP A 166 -0.60 -15.14 24.47
CA ASP A 166 -0.42 -16.58 24.62
C ASP A 166 -0.91 -17.41 23.41
N ALA A 167 -1.08 -16.80 22.25
CA ALA A 167 -1.27 -17.55 21.00
C ALA A 167 0.08 -18.19 20.61
N LYS A 168 0.25 -19.43 21.01
CA LYS A 168 1.35 -20.32 20.57
C LYS A 168 1.22 -20.65 19.10
#